data_389b4923d3d69352e1367dc37e5c1662
#
_entry.id   389b4923d3d69352e1367dc37e5c1662
#
_cell.length_a   1.000
_cell.length_b   1.000
_cell.length_c   1.000
_cell.angle_alpha   90.00
_cell.angle_beta   90.00
_cell.angle_gamma   90.00
#
_symmetry.space_group_name_H-M   'P 1'
#
loop_
_entity.id
_entity.type
_entity.pdbx_description
1 polymer ?
#
loop_
_entity_poly.entity_id
_entity_poly.type
_entity_poly.pdbx_seq_one_letter_code
_entity_poly.pdbx_strand_id
1 'polypeptide(L)'
;MYSCANRKDIGRALLNGEIDLSLQIECAEIAARGLHFYPAVYMPEIGIPFHTPPEVPRGHIPLEQAVKYRWMFAGTPEQSLYETALLHEASRQRAEIIRGVKSVQYKLPSLMLTPAVYYRRPNLEQVFVLDWNKGMRFGIVTKAEPDPVVEEYVRQLQHLLPLLSEKLFGMKLEPVEE
;
A
#
# COMPACT_ATOMS: atom_id res chain seq x y z
N MET A 1 -9.17 -14.37 -13.71
CA MET A 1 -8.54 -13.42 -12.77
C MET A 1 -7.64 -12.49 -13.58
N TYR A 2 -8.06 -11.26 -13.85
CA TYR A 2 -7.26 -10.27 -14.57
C TYR A 2 -6.13 -9.78 -13.66
N SER A 3 -4.90 -10.07 -13.99
CA SER A 3 -3.73 -9.42 -13.41
C SER A 3 -3.48 -8.12 -14.17
N CYS A 4 -4.13 -7.04 -13.78
CA CYS A 4 -3.85 -5.74 -14.36
C CYS A 4 -2.55 -5.19 -13.76
N ALA A 5 -1.51 -5.14 -14.56
CA ALA A 5 -0.21 -4.60 -14.18
C ALA A 5 -0.21 -3.06 -14.08
N ASN A 6 -1.29 -2.38 -14.45
CA ASN A 6 -1.37 -0.93 -14.54
C ASN A 6 -2.69 -0.39 -13.97
N ARG A 7 -2.62 0.49 -12.96
CA ARG A 7 -3.80 1.14 -12.35
C ARG A 7 -4.68 1.89 -13.37
N LYS A 8 -4.07 2.46 -14.41
CA LYS A 8 -4.81 3.16 -15.47
C LYS A 8 -5.74 2.22 -16.22
N ASP A 9 -5.34 0.98 -16.41
CA ASP A 9 -6.14 -0.02 -17.12
C ASP A 9 -7.29 -0.52 -16.24
N ILE A 10 -7.06 -0.67 -14.94
CA ILE A 10 -8.12 -1.05 -13.98
C ILE A 10 -9.21 0.01 -13.92
N GLY A 11 -8.86 1.29 -13.77
CA GLY A 11 -9.82 2.38 -13.74
C GLY A 11 -10.67 2.44 -15.03
N ARG A 12 -10.05 2.25 -16.17
CA ARG A 12 -10.76 2.18 -17.46
C ARG A 12 -11.68 0.97 -17.54
N ALA A 13 -11.23 -0.19 -17.11
CA ALA A 13 -12.02 -1.43 -17.11
C ALA A 13 -13.27 -1.31 -16.20
N LEU A 14 -13.16 -0.65 -15.05
CA LEU A 14 -14.30 -0.32 -14.18
C LEU A 14 -15.30 0.62 -14.87
N LEU A 15 -14.81 1.71 -15.48
CA LEU A 15 -15.67 2.68 -16.15
C LEU A 15 -16.38 2.09 -17.36
N ASN A 16 -15.72 1.19 -18.10
CA ASN A 16 -16.30 0.50 -19.26
C ASN A 16 -17.19 -0.70 -18.88
N GLY A 17 -17.27 -1.07 -17.59
CA GLY A 17 -18.04 -2.23 -17.16
C GLY A 17 -17.40 -3.58 -17.55
N GLU A 18 -16.10 -3.60 -17.86
CA GLU A 18 -15.35 -4.82 -18.13
C GLU A 18 -15.08 -5.62 -16.83
N ILE A 19 -15.03 -4.91 -15.70
CA ILE A 19 -15.00 -5.46 -14.35
C ILE A 19 -15.93 -4.62 -13.46
N ASP A 20 -16.54 -5.24 -12.46
CA ASP A 20 -17.50 -4.57 -11.57
C ASP A 20 -16.83 -3.94 -10.36
N LEU A 21 -15.75 -4.54 -9.87
CA LEU A 21 -14.98 -4.08 -8.70
C LEU A 21 -13.50 -4.45 -8.78
N SER A 22 -12.67 -3.75 -8.00
CA SER A 22 -11.26 -4.10 -7.80
C SER A 22 -10.82 -3.79 -6.38
N LEU A 23 -9.75 -4.46 -5.94
CA LEU A 23 -9.11 -4.16 -4.64
C LEU A 23 -7.91 -3.24 -4.88
N GLN A 24 -7.89 -2.09 -4.22
CA GLN A 24 -6.85 -1.07 -4.42
C GLN A 24 -6.50 -0.33 -3.11
N ILE A 25 -5.33 0.28 -3.11
CA ILE A 25 -4.96 1.31 -2.14
C ILE A 25 -5.63 2.61 -2.55
N GLU A 26 -6.16 3.36 -1.58
CA GLU A 26 -6.75 4.67 -1.82
C GLU A 26 -5.74 5.63 -2.45
N CYS A 27 -6.16 6.29 -3.52
CA CYS A 27 -5.38 7.32 -4.18
C CYS A 27 -6.30 8.39 -4.79
N ALA A 28 -5.74 9.59 -4.99
CA ALA A 28 -6.49 10.71 -5.56
C ALA A 28 -7.06 10.42 -6.96
N GLU A 29 -6.42 9.54 -7.72
CA GLU A 29 -6.85 9.17 -9.08
C GLU A 29 -8.20 8.45 -9.10
N ILE A 30 -8.56 7.72 -8.05
CA ILE A 30 -9.86 7.04 -7.93
C ILE A 30 -10.99 8.08 -8.00
N ALA A 31 -10.95 9.07 -7.11
CA ALA A 31 -11.95 10.15 -7.09
C ALA A 31 -11.92 11.02 -8.36
N ALA A 32 -10.72 11.33 -8.87
CA ALA A 32 -10.56 12.13 -10.09
C ALA A 32 -11.16 11.48 -11.33
N ARG A 33 -11.32 10.16 -11.33
CA ARG A 33 -11.99 9.39 -12.39
C ARG A 33 -13.48 9.18 -12.17
N GLY A 34 -14.05 9.70 -11.09
CA GLY A 34 -15.44 9.47 -10.73
C GLY A 34 -15.71 8.03 -10.28
N LEU A 35 -14.70 7.33 -9.78
CA LEU A 35 -14.84 6.03 -9.15
C LEU A 35 -15.11 6.18 -7.66
N HIS A 36 -15.77 5.19 -7.06
CA HIS A 36 -16.05 5.16 -5.64
C HIS A 36 -15.10 4.21 -4.91
N PHE A 37 -14.60 4.62 -3.75
CA PHE A 37 -13.71 3.84 -2.90
C PHE A 37 -14.39 3.49 -1.58
N TYR A 38 -14.45 2.22 -1.27
CA TYR A 38 -14.97 1.66 -0.02
C TYR A 38 -13.79 1.13 0.80
N PRO A 39 -13.37 1.85 1.86
CA PRO A 39 -12.28 1.40 2.70
C PRO A 39 -12.65 0.13 3.46
N ALA A 40 -11.71 -0.77 3.65
CA ALA A 40 -11.92 -2.02 4.38
C ALA A 40 -10.89 -2.24 5.50
N VAL A 41 -9.60 -2.09 5.18
CA VAL A 41 -8.51 -2.31 6.14
C VAL A 41 -7.42 -1.25 6.00
N TYR A 42 -6.64 -1.10 7.07
CA TYR A 42 -5.38 -0.38 7.03
C TYR A 42 -4.25 -1.32 6.60
N MET A 43 -3.56 -0.94 5.53
CA MET A 43 -2.43 -1.68 4.95
C MET A 43 -1.12 -1.00 5.34
N PRO A 44 -0.23 -1.66 6.07
CA PRO A 44 1.03 -1.05 6.47
C PRO A 44 2.00 -0.92 5.29
N GLU A 45 2.91 0.03 5.41
CA GLU A 45 4.12 0.10 4.62
C GLU A 45 5.14 -0.87 5.21
N ILE A 46 5.77 -1.67 4.37
CA ILE A 46 6.89 -2.52 4.76
C ILE A 46 8.19 -2.05 4.14
N GLY A 47 9.29 -2.25 4.85
CA GLY A 47 10.63 -1.97 4.39
C GLY A 47 11.42 -3.25 4.16
N ILE A 48 11.93 -3.42 2.96
CA ILE A 48 12.79 -4.52 2.56
C ILE A 48 14.23 -4.02 2.59
N PRO A 49 15.11 -4.59 3.46
CA PRO A 49 16.50 -4.18 3.54
C PRO A 49 17.27 -4.55 2.27
N PHE A 50 17.98 -3.57 1.70
CA PHE A 50 18.92 -3.76 0.58
C PHE A 50 20.33 -3.39 1.00
N HIS A 51 21.26 -4.34 0.94
CA HIS A 51 22.67 -4.14 1.32
C HIS A 51 22.83 -3.45 2.69
N THR A 52 21.85 -3.63 3.56
CA THR A 52 21.85 -3.02 4.89
C THR A 52 22.67 -3.88 5.86
N PRO A 53 23.32 -3.25 6.84
CA PRO A 53 23.95 -3.97 7.95
C PRO A 53 22.95 -4.89 8.67
N PRO A 54 23.40 -5.99 9.26
CA PRO A 54 22.54 -6.92 9.98
C PRO A 54 21.82 -6.31 11.19
N GLU A 55 22.21 -5.11 11.60
CA GLU A 55 21.64 -4.37 12.75
C GLU A 55 20.36 -3.61 12.40
N VAL A 56 19.88 -3.64 11.15
CA VAL A 56 18.59 -3.04 10.80
C VAL A 56 17.50 -3.74 11.60
N PRO A 57 16.73 -3.01 12.41
CA PRO A 57 15.64 -3.60 13.18
C PRO A 57 14.66 -4.34 12.29
N ARG A 58 14.15 -5.43 12.79
CA ARG A 58 13.11 -6.22 12.11
C ARG A 58 11.81 -6.12 12.90
N GLY A 59 10.71 -6.44 12.26
CA GLY A 59 9.41 -6.29 12.89
C GLY A 59 8.90 -4.85 12.80
N HIS A 60 8.19 -4.40 13.82
CA HIS A 60 7.60 -3.07 13.85
C HIS A 60 8.63 -2.02 14.28
N ILE A 61 8.82 -0.98 13.49
CA ILE A 61 9.71 0.14 13.83
C ILE A 61 9.00 1.49 13.65
N PRO A 62 9.19 2.42 14.59
CA PRO A 62 8.62 3.76 14.48
C PRO A 62 9.32 4.57 13.38
N LEU A 63 8.63 5.59 12.87
CA LEU A 63 9.13 6.46 11.80
C LEU A 63 10.49 7.09 12.15
N GLU A 64 10.66 7.56 13.39
CA GLU A 64 11.90 8.22 13.87
C GLU A 64 13.11 7.28 13.80
N GLN A 65 12.89 6.00 13.83
CA GLN A 65 13.95 5.01 13.65
C GLN A 65 14.16 4.70 12.16
N ALA A 66 13.09 4.58 11.39
CA ALA A 66 13.14 4.28 9.97
C ALA A 66 13.85 5.38 9.16
N VAL A 67 13.68 6.65 9.51
CA VAL A 67 14.30 7.79 8.81
C VAL A 67 15.82 7.86 8.95
N LYS A 68 16.42 7.07 9.82
CA LYS A 68 17.88 6.96 9.93
C LYS A 68 18.51 6.19 8.76
N TYR A 69 17.69 5.49 7.98
CA TYR A 69 18.12 4.73 6.82
C TYR A 69 17.77 5.50 5.54
N ARG A 70 18.47 5.19 4.48
CA ARG A 70 18.15 5.67 3.13
C ARG A 70 16.92 4.94 2.60
N TRP A 71 15.96 5.66 2.08
CA TRP A 71 14.72 5.09 1.55
C TRP A 71 14.72 5.03 0.03
N MET A 72 14.23 3.90 -0.50
CA MET A 72 13.82 3.72 -1.89
C MET A 72 12.37 3.29 -1.93
N PHE A 73 11.66 3.66 -2.98
CA PHE A 73 10.29 3.21 -3.19
C PHE A 73 10.22 2.25 -4.36
N ALA A 74 9.44 1.17 -4.23
CA ALA A 74 9.23 0.17 -5.28
C ALA A 74 8.40 0.69 -6.48
N GLY A 75 7.82 1.86 -6.37
CA GLY A 75 7.02 2.55 -7.40
C GLY A 75 7.17 4.06 -7.31
N THR A 76 6.19 4.77 -7.86
CA THR A 76 6.04 6.21 -7.62
C THR A 76 5.36 6.42 -6.28
N PRO A 77 6.08 6.94 -5.25
CA PRO A 77 5.56 7.00 -3.89
C PRO A 77 4.37 7.95 -3.70
N GLU A 78 4.15 8.85 -4.63
CA GLU A 78 3.06 9.85 -4.56
C GLU A 78 1.71 9.31 -5.07
N GLN A 79 1.57 7.98 -5.22
CA GLN A 79 0.33 7.38 -5.74
C GLN A 79 -0.77 7.24 -4.68
N SER A 80 -0.41 7.16 -3.40
CA SER A 80 -1.37 7.12 -2.30
C SER A 80 -1.32 8.40 -1.48
N LEU A 81 -2.44 8.75 -0.83
CA LEU A 81 -2.49 9.89 0.09
C LEU A 81 -1.56 9.66 1.29
N TYR A 82 -1.49 8.42 1.76
CA TYR A 82 -0.61 8.01 2.85
C TYR A 82 0.87 8.19 2.47
N GLU A 83 1.31 7.68 1.32
CA GLU A 83 2.71 7.80 0.89
C GLU A 83 3.11 9.27 0.70
N THR A 84 2.21 10.10 0.19
CA THR A 84 2.45 11.54 0.06
C THR A 84 2.69 12.19 1.42
N ALA A 85 1.85 11.89 2.41
CA ALA A 85 1.99 12.39 3.76
C ALA A 85 3.23 11.82 4.47
N LEU A 86 3.53 10.53 4.28
CA LEU A 86 4.73 9.88 4.80
C LEU A 86 6.01 10.52 4.25
N LEU A 87 6.07 10.79 2.95
CA LEU A 87 7.21 11.47 2.32
C LEU A 87 7.42 12.88 2.85
N HIS A 88 6.34 13.61 3.07
CA HIS A 88 6.42 14.95 3.64
C HIS A 88 7.00 14.90 5.05
N GLU A 89 6.50 14.00 5.91
CA GLU A 89 6.98 13.85 7.27
C GLU A 89 8.43 13.35 7.33
N ALA A 90 8.78 12.34 6.51
CA ALA A 90 10.14 11.83 6.41
C ALA A 90 11.13 12.92 5.94
N SER A 91 10.72 13.75 4.99
CA SER A 91 11.54 14.88 4.52
C SER A 91 11.74 15.91 5.63
N ARG A 92 10.71 16.17 6.45
CA ARG A 92 10.81 17.06 7.62
C ARG A 92 11.81 16.52 8.64
N GLN A 93 11.89 15.20 8.80
CA GLN A 93 12.85 14.53 9.65
C GLN A 93 14.21 14.27 8.96
N ARG A 94 14.43 14.85 7.78
CA ARG A 94 15.68 14.77 6.99
C ARG A 94 16.05 13.36 6.53
N ALA A 95 15.08 12.49 6.28
CA ALA A 95 15.32 11.19 5.65
C ALA A 95 15.98 11.35 4.28
N GLU A 96 16.95 10.51 3.98
CA GLU A 96 17.51 10.43 2.64
C GLU A 96 16.59 9.59 1.73
N ILE A 97 15.92 10.24 0.78
CA ILE A 97 14.94 9.60 -0.11
C ILE A 97 15.51 9.53 -1.52
N ILE A 98 15.64 8.32 -2.05
CA ILE A 98 16.06 8.08 -3.43
C ILE A 98 14.81 7.96 -4.30
N ARG A 99 14.67 8.88 -5.24
CA ARG A 99 13.62 8.87 -6.26
C ARG A 99 14.16 8.34 -7.57
N GLY A 100 13.50 7.37 -8.14
CA GLY A 100 13.87 6.78 -9.43
C GLY A 100 15.13 5.91 -9.35
N VAL A 101 14.94 4.62 -9.35
CA VAL A 101 16.01 3.64 -9.14
C VAL A 101 16.87 3.49 -10.39
N LYS A 102 18.08 4.06 -10.38
CA LYS A 102 19.13 3.73 -11.35
C LYS A 102 19.95 2.55 -10.81
N SER A 103 20.42 1.67 -11.68
CA SER A 103 21.13 0.42 -11.34
C SER A 103 22.29 0.57 -10.34
N VAL A 104 22.93 1.71 -10.30
CA VAL A 104 24.06 2.03 -9.39
C VAL A 104 23.59 2.20 -7.94
N GLN A 105 22.36 2.61 -7.71
CA GLN A 105 21.82 2.92 -6.38
C GLN A 105 21.49 1.68 -5.55
N TYR A 106 21.29 0.53 -6.20
CA TYR A 106 21.07 -0.75 -5.51
C TYR A 106 22.29 -1.26 -4.72
N LYS A 107 23.48 -0.68 -4.93
CA LYS A 107 24.70 -1.06 -4.20
C LYS A 107 24.85 -0.36 -2.85
N LEU A 108 23.99 0.60 -2.54
CA LEU A 108 24.08 1.37 -1.30
C LEU A 108 23.09 0.78 -0.26
N PRO A 109 23.48 0.73 1.02
CA PRO A 109 22.57 0.35 2.09
C PRO A 109 21.31 1.20 2.06
N SER A 110 20.15 0.55 1.91
CA SER A 110 18.87 1.25 1.78
C SER A 110 17.71 0.34 2.18
N LEU A 111 16.58 0.96 2.45
CA LEU A 111 15.31 0.30 2.71
C LEU A 111 14.40 0.55 1.51
N MET A 112 13.95 -0.51 0.87
CA MET A 112 12.92 -0.41 -0.15
C MET A 112 11.55 -0.44 0.52
N LEU A 113 10.86 0.69 0.52
CA LEU A 113 9.50 0.81 1.04
C LEU A 113 8.50 0.36 -0.02
N THR A 114 7.51 -0.39 0.39
CA THR A 114 6.43 -0.88 -0.46
C THR A 114 5.20 -1.24 0.39
N PRO A 115 3.98 -0.97 -0.11
CA PRO A 115 2.77 -1.47 0.54
C PRO A 115 2.80 -3.00 0.71
N ALA A 116 2.41 -3.48 1.88
CA ALA A 116 2.46 -4.91 2.20
C ALA A 116 1.69 -5.79 1.19
N VAL A 117 0.65 -5.26 0.55
CA VAL A 117 -0.13 -5.97 -0.48
C VAL A 117 0.68 -6.40 -1.70
N TYR A 118 1.78 -5.71 -2.00
CA TYR A 118 2.65 -6.05 -3.13
C TYR A 118 3.71 -7.09 -2.79
N TYR A 119 3.88 -7.38 -1.50
CA TYR A 119 4.83 -8.36 -1.02
C TYR A 119 4.08 -9.60 -0.51
N ARG A 120 3.91 -10.60 -1.36
CA ARG A 120 3.16 -11.82 -1.01
C ARG A 120 3.74 -12.49 0.23
N ARG A 121 2.96 -12.49 1.33
CA ARG A 121 3.30 -13.11 2.61
C ARG A 121 4.67 -12.66 3.13
N PRO A 122 4.79 -11.41 3.58
CA PRO A 122 6.05 -10.93 4.13
C PRO A 122 6.49 -11.82 5.28
N ASN A 123 7.70 -12.37 5.16
CA ASN A 123 8.34 -12.95 6.32
C ASN A 123 8.79 -11.79 7.21
N LEU A 124 8.04 -11.53 8.28
CA LEU A 124 8.28 -10.44 9.23
C LEU A 124 9.66 -10.53 9.91
N GLU A 125 10.33 -11.71 9.84
CA GLU A 125 11.71 -11.86 10.26
C GLU A 125 12.73 -11.26 9.28
N GLN A 126 12.32 -10.99 8.05
CA GLN A 126 13.20 -10.47 6.99
C GLN A 126 12.89 -9.04 6.58
N VAL A 127 11.75 -8.51 7.00
CA VAL A 127 11.29 -7.15 6.69
C VAL A 127 10.96 -6.42 7.98
N PHE A 128 10.83 -5.10 7.91
CA PHE A 128 10.19 -4.35 8.99
C PHE A 128 8.83 -3.82 8.53
N VAL A 129 7.96 -3.58 9.49
CA VAL A 129 6.68 -2.89 9.31
C VAL A 129 6.84 -1.49 9.86
N LEU A 130 6.55 -0.49 9.04
CA LEU A 130 6.64 0.90 9.46
C LEU A 130 5.45 1.27 10.35
N ASP A 131 5.74 1.57 11.62
CA ASP A 131 4.74 2.12 12.54
C ASP A 131 4.65 3.63 12.36
N TRP A 132 3.77 4.03 11.47
CA TRP A 132 3.44 5.42 11.26
C TRP A 132 1.98 5.55 10.87
N ASN A 133 1.21 6.26 11.69
CA ASN A 133 -0.24 6.29 11.59
C ASN A 133 -0.84 4.86 11.53
N LYS A 134 -2.06 4.73 11.03
CA LYS A 134 -2.68 3.40 10.86
C LYS A 134 -2.28 2.67 9.57
N GLY A 135 -1.49 3.30 8.71
CA GLY A 135 -1.15 2.78 7.39
C GLY A 135 -2.05 3.31 6.27
N MET A 136 -1.90 2.74 5.07
CA MET A 136 -2.69 3.09 3.89
C MET A 136 -4.09 2.49 3.98
N ARG A 137 -5.12 3.24 3.57
CA ARG A 137 -6.44 2.66 3.39
C ARG A 137 -6.45 1.77 2.14
N PHE A 138 -6.78 0.50 2.35
CA PHE A 138 -6.95 -0.50 1.30
C PHE A 138 -8.41 -0.96 1.29
N GLY A 139 -8.98 -1.11 0.12
CA GLY A 139 -10.40 -1.40 0.01
C GLY A 139 -10.85 -1.71 -1.40
N ILE A 140 -12.14 -1.56 -1.62
CA ILE A 140 -12.84 -1.91 -2.84
C ILE A 140 -13.07 -0.64 -3.67
N VAL A 141 -12.87 -0.72 -4.96
CA VAL A 141 -13.19 0.35 -5.93
C VAL A 141 -14.24 -0.15 -6.91
N THR A 142 -15.26 0.69 -7.15
CA THR A 142 -16.31 0.44 -8.13
C THR A 142 -16.53 1.69 -9.00
N LYS A 143 -17.38 1.62 -10.00
CA LYS A 143 -17.99 2.83 -10.60
C LYS A 143 -18.83 3.57 -9.55
N ALA A 144 -19.13 4.84 -9.77
CA ALA A 144 -19.83 5.68 -8.79
C ALA A 144 -21.22 5.14 -8.40
N GLU A 145 -21.94 4.56 -9.33
CA GLU A 145 -23.24 3.94 -9.13
C GLU A 145 -23.16 2.45 -9.50
N PRO A 146 -22.73 1.59 -8.57
CA PRO A 146 -22.67 0.16 -8.83
C PRO A 146 -24.06 -0.46 -8.85
N ASP A 147 -24.18 -1.62 -9.49
CA ASP A 147 -25.39 -2.45 -9.41
C ASP A 147 -25.65 -2.87 -7.97
N PRO A 148 -26.93 -3.01 -7.52
CA PRO A 148 -27.25 -3.45 -6.16
C PRO A 148 -26.61 -4.79 -5.74
N VAL A 149 -26.39 -5.71 -6.68
CA VAL A 149 -25.68 -6.96 -6.44
C VAL A 149 -24.21 -6.68 -6.12
N VAL A 150 -23.57 -5.74 -6.85
CA VAL A 150 -22.19 -5.33 -6.60
C VAL A 150 -22.06 -4.63 -5.24
N GLU A 151 -23.02 -3.78 -4.86
CA GLU A 151 -23.06 -3.15 -3.53
C GLU A 151 -23.10 -4.16 -2.39
N GLU A 152 -23.89 -5.24 -2.56
CA GLU A 152 -23.94 -6.30 -1.56
C GLU A 152 -22.59 -7.03 -1.46
N TYR A 153 -21.93 -7.33 -2.59
CA TYR A 153 -20.58 -7.89 -2.58
C TYR A 153 -19.57 -6.97 -1.92
N VAL A 154 -19.66 -5.66 -2.15
CA VAL A 154 -18.79 -4.67 -1.50
C VAL A 154 -18.92 -4.73 0.01
N ARG A 155 -20.17 -4.72 0.53
CA ARG A 155 -20.43 -4.82 1.98
C ARG A 155 -19.86 -6.12 2.58
N GLN A 156 -20.05 -7.24 1.90
CA GLN A 156 -19.49 -8.53 2.33
C GLN A 156 -17.96 -8.51 2.33
N LEU A 157 -17.32 -7.95 1.29
CA LEU A 157 -15.87 -7.85 1.21
C LEU A 157 -15.29 -6.92 2.27
N GLN A 158 -15.93 -5.78 2.57
CA GLN A 158 -15.50 -4.90 3.66
C GLN A 158 -15.48 -5.65 5.00
N HIS A 159 -16.48 -6.48 5.25
CA HIS A 159 -16.55 -7.30 6.47
C HIS A 159 -15.55 -8.46 6.47
N LEU A 160 -15.33 -9.11 5.33
CA LEU A 160 -14.48 -10.30 5.22
C LEU A 160 -12.98 -9.98 5.14
N LEU A 161 -12.58 -8.86 4.54
CA LEU A 161 -11.17 -8.52 4.36
C LEU A 161 -10.38 -8.45 5.67
N PRO A 162 -10.87 -7.80 6.75
CA PRO A 162 -10.17 -7.83 8.03
C PRO A 162 -10.03 -9.25 8.59
N LEU A 163 -11.09 -10.08 8.49
CA LEU A 163 -11.12 -11.44 9.02
C LEU A 163 -10.17 -12.39 8.27
N LEU A 164 -10.01 -12.18 6.97
CA LEU A 164 -9.19 -13.01 6.11
C LEU A 164 -7.78 -12.44 5.87
N SER A 165 -7.46 -11.29 6.44
CA SER A 165 -6.23 -10.55 6.15
C SER A 165 -4.97 -11.38 6.41
N GLU A 166 -4.91 -12.12 7.51
CA GLU A 166 -3.77 -12.97 7.83
C GLU A 166 -3.57 -14.08 6.78
N LYS A 167 -4.66 -14.67 6.31
CA LYS A 167 -4.63 -15.70 5.25
C LYS A 167 -4.22 -15.13 3.89
N LEU A 168 -4.70 -13.93 3.55
CA LEU A 168 -4.49 -13.29 2.25
C LEU A 168 -3.13 -12.61 2.14
N PHE A 169 -2.73 -11.90 3.20
CA PHE A 169 -1.57 -11.00 3.19
C PHE A 169 -0.44 -11.47 4.13
N GLY A 170 -0.65 -12.52 4.93
CA GLY A 170 0.33 -13.03 5.89
C GLY A 170 0.44 -12.20 7.16
N MET A 171 -0.48 -11.25 7.38
CA MET A 171 -0.55 -10.40 8.56
C MET A 171 -1.98 -10.02 8.88
N LYS A 172 -2.26 -9.85 10.18
CA LYS A 172 -3.55 -9.33 10.64
C LYS A 172 -3.61 -7.82 10.38
N LEU A 173 -4.66 -7.37 9.68
CA LEU A 173 -4.88 -5.97 9.36
C LEU A 173 -6.05 -5.42 10.18
N GLU A 174 -5.93 -4.17 10.60
CA GLU A 174 -7.00 -3.48 11.32
C GLU A 174 -8.09 -3.04 10.35
N PRO A 175 -9.38 -3.18 10.71
CA PRO A 175 -10.47 -2.62 9.93
C PRO A 175 -10.41 -1.09 9.93
N VAL A 176 -10.88 -0.48 8.84
CA VAL A 176 -11.13 0.96 8.83
C VAL A 176 -12.45 1.20 9.55
N GLU A 177 -12.38 1.92 10.67
CA GLU A 177 -13.57 2.38 11.39
C GLU A 177 -14.20 3.53 10.58
N GLU A 178 -15.50 3.44 10.33
CA GLU A 178 -16.30 4.49 9.70
C GLU A 178 -16.49 5.71 10.61
#